data_6bcd50fb15d82bf5cc59e66aa45e39a3
#
_entry.id   6bcd50fb15d82bf5cc59e66aa45e39a3
#
_cell.length_a   1.000
_cell.length_b   1.000
_cell.length_c   1.000
_cell.angle_alpha   90.00
_cell.angle_beta   90.00
_cell.angle_gamma   90.00
#
_symmetry.space_group_name_H-M   'P 1'
#
loop_
_entity.id
_entity.type
_entity.pdbx_description
1 polymer ?
#
loop_
_entity_poly.entity_id
_entity_poly.type
_entity_poly.pdbx_seq_one_letter_code
_entity_poly.pdbx_strand_id
1 'polypeptide(L)'
;VNTLMQQRGIRHFPIMASTGGRDALVGEGERLVGIVSDRDIRVVGSEHPDAPAGVTLKSPVSDIMSTSVLTAHPLDPIEEGARVLREHRIGAMPVLEGDELVGIVSGIDFLEALIAITGVNRSSCRIEALLANRPGSLAELLSSIAALGHNVSSVFTAERHEDSIAVVMRVETANGHELAADLRALDYAITWPAVH
;
A
#
# COMPACT_ATOMS: atom_id res chain seq x y z
N VAL A 1 15.19 -12.30 -17.97
CA VAL A 1 14.40 -11.83 -16.83
C VAL A 1 15.19 -11.98 -15.53
N ASN A 2 15.69 -13.19 -15.17
CA ASN A 2 16.41 -13.42 -13.91
C ASN A 2 17.57 -12.43 -13.67
N THR A 3 18.43 -12.23 -14.68
CA THR A 3 19.56 -11.29 -14.61
C THR A 3 19.09 -9.85 -14.34
N LEU A 4 18.00 -9.41 -14.99
CA LEU A 4 17.44 -8.09 -14.80
C LEU A 4 16.85 -7.90 -13.41
N MET A 5 16.15 -8.91 -12.88
CA MET A 5 15.63 -8.89 -11.51
C MET A 5 16.74 -8.71 -10.49
N GLN A 6 17.83 -9.48 -10.60
CA GLN A 6 18.98 -9.38 -9.71
C GLN A 6 19.70 -8.04 -9.79
N GLN A 7 19.95 -7.55 -11.01
CA GLN A 7 20.68 -6.28 -11.22
C GLN A 7 19.89 -5.06 -10.77
N ARG A 8 18.57 -5.08 -10.88
CA ARG A 8 17.68 -3.95 -10.57
C ARG A 8 16.98 -4.07 -9.22
N GLY A 9 17.15 -5.19 -8.50
CA GLY A 9 16.43 -5.44 -7.26
C GLY A 9 14.91 -5.58 -7.42
N ILE A 10 14.47 -5.94 -8.63
CA ILE A 10 13.05 -6.06 -9.01
C ILE A 10 12.58 -7.50 -8.72
N ARG A 11 11.46 -7.65 -8.04
CA ARG A 11 10.92 -8.96 -7.65
C ARG A 11 9.80 -9.46 -8.54
N HIS A 12 9.20 -8.60 -9.35
CA HIS A 12 8.09 -8.92 -10.25
C HIS A 12 8.34 -8.26 -11.61
N PHE A 13 8.09 -8.98 -12.67
CA PHE A 13 8.34 -8.50 -14.03
C PHE A 13 7.13 -8.78 -14.92
N PRO A 14 6.41 -7.73 -15.39
CA PRO A 14 5.35 -7.87 -16.38
C PRO A 14 5.94 -8.35 -17.70
N ILE A 15 5.27 -9.27 -18.37
CA ILE A 15 5.68 -9.82 -19.65
C ILE A 15 4.75 -9.26 -20.73
N MET A 16 5.35 -8.57 -21.68
CA MET A 16 4.67 -7.98 -22.82
C MET A 16 4.90 -8.81 -24.08
N ALA A 17 3.90 -8.92 -24.91
CA ALA A 17 4.03 -9.49 -26.26
C ALA A 17 3.69 -8.42 -27.30
N SER A 18 4.54 -8.31 -28.31
CA SER A 18 4.25 -7.44 -29.46
C SER A 18 3.09 -8.01 -30.27
N THR A 19 2.08 -7.22 -30.50
CA THR A 19 0.94 -7.55 -31.40
C THR A 19 1.21 -7.10 -32.84
N GLY A 20 2.27 -6.30 -33.08
CA GLY A 20 2.69 -5.80 -34.38
C GLY A 20 3.65 -6.75 -35.09
N GLY A 21 3.60 -6.80 -36.41
CA GLY A 21 4.59 -7.47 -37.22
C GLY A 21 5.98 -6.82 -37.12
N ARG A 22 6.97 -7.33 -37.88
CA ARG A 22 8.39 -6.88 -37.82
C ARG A 22 8.65 -5.37 -37.99
N ASP A 23 7.63 -4.60 -38.39
CA ASP A 23 7.73 -3.18 -38.72
C ASP A 23 6.99 -2.28 -37.70
N ALA A 24 6.46 -2.83 -36.56
CA ALA A 24 5.88 -2.02 -35.50
C ALA A 24 6.97 -1.24 -34.76
N LEU A 25 6.75 0.05 -34.57
CA LEU A 25 7.62 0.90 -33.75
C LEU A 25 7.61 0.39 -32.30
N VAL A 26 8.75 0.51 -31.62
CA VAL A 26 8.87 0.12 -30.20
C VAL A 26 7.83 0.90 -29.38
N GLY A 27 6.93 0.17 -28.69
CA GLY A 27 5.84 0.72 -27.89
C GLY A 27 4.46 0.70 -28.55
N GLU A 28 4.35 0.48 -29.88
CA GLU A 28 3.05 0.30 -30.54
C GLU A 28 2.64 -1.17 -30.58
N GLY A 29 1.46 -1.47 -30.01
CA GLY A 29 0.87 -2.80 -30.06
C GLY A 29 1.51 -3.83 -29.12
N GLU A 30 2.11 -3.41 -28.02
CA GLU A 30 2.50 -4.32 -26.94
C GLU A 30 1.32 -4.58 -26.00
N ARG A 31 1.09 -5.85 -25.68
CA ARG A 31 0.03 -6.27 -24.76
C ARG A 31 0.62 -7.06 -23.62
N LEU A 32 0.10 -6.80 -22.40
CA LEU A 32 0.42 -7.61 -21.23
C LEU A 32 -0.07 -9.05 -21.44
N VAL A 33 0.84 -10.02 -21.36
CA VAL A 33 0.55 -11.45 -21.55
C VAL A 33 0.83 -12.28 -20.31
N GLY A 34 1.55 -11.75 -19.36
CA GLY A 34 1.87 -12.46 -18.13
C GLY A 34 2.63 -11.63 -17.12
N ILE A 35 2.87 -12.22 -15.97
CA ILE A 35 3.76 -11.71 -14.92
C ILE A 35 4.60 -12.85 -14.38
N VAL A 36 5.85 -12.58 -14.05
CA VAL A 36 6.74 -13.54 -13.40
C VAL A 36 7.36 -12.90 -12.16
N SER A 37 7.48 -13.66 -11.07
CA SER A 37 8.13 -13.23 -9.85
C SER A 37 9.49 -13.90 -9.65
N ASP A 38 10.30 -13.34 -8.73
CA ASP A 38 11.55 -13.93 -8.26
C ASP A 38 11.33 -15.30 -7.61
N ARG A 39 10.14 -15.54 -7.03
CA ARG A 39 9.73 -16.83 -6.46
C ARG A 39 9.55 -17.88 -7.56
N ASP A 40 8.85 -17.54 -8.64
CA ASP A 40 8.62 -18.46 -9.77
C ASP A 40 9.95 -18.92 -10.35
N ILE A 41 10.89 -17.99 -10.53
CA ILE A 41 12.23 -18.30 -11.03
C ILE A 41 13.01 -19.21 -10.07
N ARG A 42 12.91 -18.99 -8.76
CA ARG A 42 13.59 -19.84 -7.77
C ARG A 42 13.00 -21.23 -7.71
N VAL A 43 11.69 -21.39 -7.86
CA VAL A 43 11.02 -22.69 -7.89
C VAL A 43 11.51 -23.52 -9.06
N VAL A 44 11.61 -22.94 -10.27
CA VAL A 44 12.11 -23.61 -11.48
C VAL A 44 13.57 -24.07 -11.33
N GLY A 45 14.39 -23.34 -10.60
CA GLY A 45 15.80 -23.69 -10.37
C GLY A 45 16.04 -24.64 -9.21
N SER A 46 15.00 -25.20 -8.59
CA SER A 46 15.08 -26.01 -7.38
C SER A 46 14.41 -27.38 -7.52
N GLU A 47 14.61 -28.26 -6.54
CA GLU A 47 13.88 -29.54 -6.38
C GLU A 47 12.52 -29.35 -5.69
N HIS A 48 11.91 -28.17 -5.79
CA HIS A 48 10.63 -27.88 -5.14
C HIS A 48 9.50 -28.72 -5.76
N PRO A 49 8.55 -29.26 -4.97
CA PRO A 49 7.43 -30.06 -5.48
C PRO A 49 6.58 -29.36 -6.55
N ASP A 50 6.50 -28.03 -6.47
CA ASP A 50 5.75 -27.19 -7.43
C ASP A 50 6.56 -26.80 -8.67
N ALA A 51 7.80 -27.31 -8.81
CA ALA A 51 8.61 -27.03 -10.02
C ALA A 51 7.97 -27.73 -11.23
N PRO A 52 7.68 -26.98 -12.31
CA PRO A 52 7.07 -27.57 -13.49
C PRO A 52 8.04 -28.56 -14.15
N ALA A 53 7.55 -29.77 -14.45
CA ALA A 53 8.36 -30.83 -15.01
C ALA A 53 8.97 -30.42 -16.37
N GLY A 54 10.27 -30.61 -16.53
CA GLY A 54 11.00 -30.31 -17.77
C GLY A 54 11.29 -28.83 -18.02
N VAL A 55 10.86 -27.92 -17.14
CA VAL A 55 11.17 -26.50 -17.21
C VAL A 55 12.46 -26.19 -16.45
N THR A 56 13.33 -25.39 -17.03
CA THR A 56 14.63 -25.00 -16.47
C THR A 56 14.80 -23.48 -16.54
N LEU A 57 15.84 -22.94 -15.89
CA LEU A 57 16.19 -21.52 -16.01
C LEU A 57 16.55 -21.05 -17.42
N LYS A 58 16.69 -21.98 -18.38
CA LYS A 58 16.93 -21.68 -19.80
C LYS A 58 15.65 -21.73 -20.64
N SER A 59 14.55 -22.19 -20.07
CA SER A 59 13.25 -22.24 -20.74
C SER A 59 12.72 -20.83 -21.00
N PRO A 60 11.89 -20.62 -22.04
CA PRO A 60 11.20 -19.35 -22.25
C PRO A 60 10.40 -18.92 -21.02
N VAL A 61 10.29 -17.60 -20.80
CA VAL A 61 9.54 -17.07 -19.68
C VAL A 61 8.06 -17.42 -19.74
N SER A 62 7.52 -17.64 -20.92
CA SER A 62 6.14 -18.11 -21.17
C SER A 62 5.81 -19.43 -20.45
N ASP A 63 6.81 -20.26 -20.20
CA ASP A 63 6.63 -21.56 -19.54
C ASP A 63 6.57 -21.45 -18.02
N ILE A 64 6.89 -20.25 -17.48
CA ILE A 64 7.02 -20.00 -16.05
C ILE A 64 6.03 -18.93 -15.58
N MET A 65 5.68 -17.98 -16.44
CA MET A 65 4.86 -16.82 -16.09
C MET A 65 3.42 -17.21 -15.74
N SER A 66 2.81 -16.46 -14.86
CA SER A 66 1.37 -16.48 -14.66
C SER A 66 0.70 -15.67 -15.77
N THR A 67 -0.29 -16.27 -16.44
CA THR A 67 -1.08 -15.62 -17.52
C THR A 67 -2.39 -15.01 -16.99
N SER A 68 -2.85 -15.42 -15.80
CA SER A 68 -4.00 -14.81 -15.12
C SER A 68 -3.53 -13.61 -14.31
N VAL A 69 -3.30 -12.49 -15.01
CA VAL A 69 -2.74 -11.29 -14.39
C VAL A 69 -3.85 -10.36 -13.91
N LEU A 70 -3.88 -10.07 -12.62
CA LEU A 70 -4.68 -8.98 -12.08
C LEU A 70 -3.92 -7.67 -12.29
N THR A 71 -4.62 -6.66 -12.75
CA THR A 71 -4.07 -5.34 -13.05
C THR A 71 -4.75 -4.28 -12.22
N ALA A 72 -4.10 -3.14 -12.03
CA ALA A 72 -4.64 -1.93 -11.44
C ALA A 72 -4.70 -0.82 -12.50
N HIS A 73 -5.52 0.17 -12.25
CA HIS A 73 -5.56 1.42 -13.02
C HIS A 73 -4.87 2.54 -12.22
N PRO A 74 -4.24 3.55 -12.86
CA PRO A 74 -3.57 4.64 -12.16
C PRO A 74 -4.46 5.44 -11.20
N LEU A 75 -5.78 5.45 -11.44
CA LEU A 75 -6.77 6.14 -10.62
C LEU A 75 -7.47 5.24 -9.59
N ASP A 76 -7.08 3.97 -9.47
CA ASP A 76 -7.67 3.10 -8.45
C ASP A 76 -7.30 3.60 -7.05
N PRO A 77 -8.25 3.58 -6.09
CA PRO A 77 -7.96 3.88 -4.71
C PRO A 77 -6.89 2.92 -4.16
N ILE A 78 -5.97 3.47 -3.36
CA ILE A 78 -4.84 2.71 -2.85
C ILE A 78 -5.27 1.55 -1.94
N GLU A 79 -6.31 1.76 -1.14
CA GLU A 79 -6.91 0.75 -0.27
C GLU A 79 -7.51 -0.43 -1.07
N GLU A 80 -8.04 -0.15 -2.26
CA GLU A 80 -8.58 -1.20 -3.14
C GLU A 80 -7.46 -2.06 -3.71
N GLY A 81 -6.38 -1.44 -4.21
CA GLY A 81 -5.20 -2.16 -4.67
C GLY A 81 -4.58 -3.04 -3.58
N ALA A 82 -4.44 -2.50 -2.36
CA ALA A 82 -3.95 -3.26 -1.21
C ALA A 82 -4.88 -4.44 -0.85
N ARG A 83 -6.20 -4.25 -0.94
CA ARG A 83 -7.20 -5.30 -0.73
C ARG A 83 -7.03 -6.43 -1.74
N VAL A 84 -6.90 -6.10 -3.03
CA VAL A 84 -6.70 -7.08 -4.12
C VAL A 84 -5.43 -7.89 -3.90
N LEU A 85 -4.28 -7.25 -3.60
CA LEU A 85 -3.04 -7.98 -3.32
C LEU A 85 -3.22 -8.99 -2.18
N ARG A 86 -3.88 -8.59 -1.11
CA ARG A 86 -4.11 -9.43 0.07
C ARG A 86 -5.06 -10.60 -0.23
N GLU A 87 -6.19 -10.34 -0.88
CA GLU A 87 -7.21 -11.36 -1.18
C GLU A 87 -6.70 -12.43 -2.13
N HIS A 88 -5.98 -12.00 -3.16
CA HIS A 88 -5.42 -12.91 -4.16
C HIS A 88 -4.04 -13.44 -3.80
N ARG A 89 -3.45 -12.99 -2.67
CA ARG A 89 -2.11 -13.41 -2.20
C ARG A 89 -1.02 -13.18 -3.24
N ILE A 90 -1.11 -12.09 -3.98
CA ILE A 90 -0.13 -11.68 -4.99
C ILE A 90 0.76 -10.56 -4.46
N GLY A 91 2.00 -10.49 -4.93
CA GLY A 91 2.99 -9.54 -4.43
C GLY A 91 3.01 -8.21 -5.18
N ALA A 92 2.48 -8.18 -6.40
CA ALA A 92 2.43 -6.98 -7.24
C ALA A 92 1.35 -7.11 -8.32
N MET A 93 0.93 -5.96 -8.86
CA MET A 93 0.04 -5.85 -10.02
C MET A 93 0.64 -4.89 -11.05
N PRO A 94 0.65 -5.23 -12.35
CA PRO A 94 0.87 -4.26 -13.42
C PRO A 94 -0.22 -3.17 -13.38
N VAL A 95 0.16 -1.95 -13.68
CA VAL A 95 -0.75 -0.81 -13.78
C VAL A 95 -0.95 -0.49 -15.25
N LEU A 96 -2.20 -0.56 -15.71
CA LEU A 96 -2.56 -0.30 -17.09
C LEU A 96 -3.42 0.97 -17.20
N GLU A 97 -3.15 1.78 -18.22
CA GLU A 97 -4.03 2.84 -18.69
C GLU A 97 -4.53 2.43 -20.10
N GLY A 98 -5.79 1.97 -20.17
CA GLY A 98 -6.26 1.24 -21.34
C GLY A 98 -5.48 -0.08 -21.51
N ASP A 99 -4.81 -0.26 -22.64
CA ASP A 99 -3.96 -1.42 -22.93
C ASP A 99 -2.47 -1.14 -22.65
N GLU A 100 -2.09 0.08 -22.30
CA GLU A 100 -0.71 0.49 -22.09
C GLU A 100 -0.24 0.15 -20.68
N LEU A 101 0.91 -0.50 -20.56
CA LEU A 101 1.57 -0.72 -19.27
C LEU A 101 2.28 0.56 -18.83
N VAL A 102 1.72 1.26 -17.85
CA VAL A 102 2.27 2.53 -17.31
C VAL A 102 3.08 2.34 -16.03
N GLY A 103 3.00 1.17 -15.39
CA GLY A 103 3.77 0.89 -14.18
C GLY A 103 3.51 -0.48 -13.59
N ILE A 104 4.04 -0.67 -12.40
CA ILE A 104 3.77 -1.82 -11.53
C ILE A 104 3.65 -1.32 -10.09
N VAL A 105 2.68 -1.83 -9.35
CA VAL A 105 2.49 -1.54 -7.93
C VAL A 105 2.66 -2.81 -7.12
N SER A 106 3.37 -2.73 -6.01
CA SER A 106 3.68 -3.84 -5.11
C SER A 106 3.20 -3.58 -3.69
N GLY A 107 3.25 -4.60 -2.83
CA GLY A 107 2.91 -4.47 -1.42
C GLY A 107 3.78 -3.43 -0.68
N ILE A 108 5.02 -3.21 -1.10
CA ILE A 108 5.89 -2.18 -0.53
C ILE A 108 5.41 -0.78 -0.90
N ASP A 109 4.96 -0.57 -2.14
CA ASP A 109 4.43 0.73 -2.58
C ASP A 109 3.18 1.10 -1.77
N PHE A 110 2.31 0.12 -1.46
CA PHE A 110 1.15 0.34 -0.58
C PHE A 110 1.56 0.66 0.86
N LEU A 111 2.63 0.04 1.39
CA LEU A 111 3.16 0.39 2.71
C LEU A 111 3.75 1.81 2.71
N GLU A 112 4.48 2.21 1.69
CA GLU A 112 5.01 3.57 1.54
C GLU A 112 3.89 4.60 1.47
N ALA A 113 2.85 4.31 0.72
CA ALA A 113 1.68 5.17 0.66
C ALA A 113 0.94 5.26 2.00
N LEU A 114 0.81 4.15 2.73
CA LEU A 114 0.24 4.15 4.09
C LEU A 114 1.07 5.04 5.02
N ILE A 115 2.40 4.92 4.99
CA ILE A 115 3.32 5.77 5.76
C ILE A 115 3.12 7.25 5.39
N ALA A 116 2.98 7.56 4.10
CA ALA A 116 2.75 8.92 3.64
C ALA A 116 1.41 9.50 4.13
N ILE A 117 0.32 8.72 4.00
CA ILE A 117 -1.03 9.10 4.43
C ILE A 117 -1.09 9.27 5.96
N THR A 118 -0.46 8.35 6.71
CA THR A 118 -0.46 8.43 8.18
C THR A 118 0.40 9.56 8.72
N GLY A 119 1.30 10.14 7.92
CA GLY A 119 2.16 11.24 8.33
C GLY A 119 3.23 10.85 9.35
N VAL A 120 3.59 9.55 9.44
CA VAL A 120 4.62 9.06 10.39
C VAL A 120 5.96 9.72 10.18
N ASN A 121 6.30 10.09 8.95
CA ASN A 121 7.55 10.74 8.58
C ASN A 121 7.56 12.27 8.82
N ARG A 122 6.46 12.84 9.30
CA ARG A 122 6.38 14.28 9.62
C ARG A 122 6.69 14.51 11.10
N SER A 123 7.22 15.68 11.41
CA SER A 123 7.42 16.11 12.80
C SER A 123 6.07 16.32 13.47
N SER A 124 5.58 15.30 14.15
CA SER A 124 4.25 15.28 14.76
C SER A 124 4.20 14.26 15.90
N CYS A 125 3.32 14.47 16.86
CA CYS A 125 3.04 13.52 17.93
C CYS A 125 1.77 12.73 17.66
N ARG A 126 1.76 11.45 18.03
CA ARG A 126 0.56 10.61 18.01
C ARG A 126 -0.29 10.92 19.24
N ILE A 127 -1.57 11.17 19.04
CA ILE A 127 -2.60 11.29 20.07
C ILE A 127 -3.71 10.28 19.76
N GLU A 128 -4.15 9.57 20.78
CA GLU A 128 -5.31 8.68 20.66
C GLU A 128 -6.39 9.11 21.65
N ALA A 129 -7.61 9.15 21.16
CA ALA A 129 -8.78 9.52 21.96
C ALA A 129 -9.91 8.53 21.75
N LEU A 130 -10.65 8.26 22.82
CA LEU A 130 -11.92 7.55 22.76
C LEU A 130 -13.04 8.58 22.79
N LEU A 131 -13.83 8.65 21.71
CA LEU A 131 -14.91 9.61 21.54
C LEU A 131 -16.27 8.90 21.58
N ALA A 132 -17.32 9.62 21.94
CA ALA A 132 -18.67 9.13 21.76
C ALA A 132 -18.96 8.92 20.26
N ASN A 133 -19.57 7.79 19.89
CA ASN A 133 -19.92 7.47 18.51
C ASN A 133 -21.21 8.22 18.10
N ARG A 134 -21.11 9.55 17.99
CA ARG A 134 -22.20 10.45 17.59
C ARG A 134 -21.70 11.50 16.58
N PRO A 135 -22.58 12.04 15.74
CA PRO A 135 -22.23 13.16 14.87
C PRO A 135 -21.66 14.34 15.68
N GLY A 136 -20.56 14.91 15.17
CA GLY A 136 -19.91 16.08 15.75
C GLY A 136 -18.76 15.78 16.72
N SER A 137 -18.68 14.59 17.34
CA SER A 137 -17.63 14.29 18.34
C SER A 137 -16.21 14.52 17.83
N LEU A 138 -15.91 14.10 16.61
CA LEU A 138 -14.60 14.34 15.99
C LEU A 138 -14.37 15.83 15.72
N ALA A 139 -15.39 16.53 15.23
CA ALA A 139 -15.29 17.96 14.97
C ALA A 139 -15.04 18.78 16.24
N GLU A 140 -15.68 18.40 17.35
CA GLU A 140 -15.45 19.00 18.67
C GLU A 140 -14.00 18.85 19.12
N LEU A 141 -13.44 17.63 19.03
CA LEU A 141 -12.04 17.36 19.37
C LEU A 141 -11.07 18.16 18.50
N LEU A 142 -11.28 18.15 17.16
CA LEU A 142 -10.41 18.88 16.23
C LEU A 142 -10.48 20.39 16.46
N SER A 143 -11.65 20.93 16.81
CA SER A 143 -11.82 22.35 17.18
C SER A 143 -11.07 22.70 18.45
N SER A 144 -11.05 21.82 19.45
CA SER A 144 -10.30 22.01 20.69
C SER A 144 -8.79 22.01 20.45
N ILE A 145 -8.29 21.08 19.60
CA ILE A 145 -6.88 21.05 19.20
C ILE A 145 -6.48 22.34 18.48
N ALA A 146 -7.33 22.80 17.56
CA ALA A 146 -7.11 24.05 16.85
C ALA A 146 -7.13 25.29 17.79
N ALA A 147 -8.01 25.31 18.78
CA ALA A 147 -8.06 26.37 19.80
C ALA A 147 -6.81 26.39 20.69
N LEU A 148 -6.16 25.23 20.90
CA LEU A 148 -4.87 25.12 21.57
C LEU A 148 -3.67 25.51 20.68
N GLY A 149 -3.93 25.92 19.41
CA GLY A 149 -2.91 26.41 18.49
C GLY A 149 -2.17 25.32 17.71
N HIS A 150 -2.69 24.11 17.67
CA HIS A 150 -2.05 22.98 17.00
C HIS A 150 -2.76 22.60 15.70
N ASN A 151 -1.96 22.19 14.69
CA ASN A 151 -2.45 21.65 13.43
C ASN A 151 -2.51 20.11 13.48
N VAL A 152 -3.53 19.51 12.84
CA VAL A 152 -3.69 18.06 12.74
C VAL A 152 -3.29 17.62 11.31
N SER A 153 -2.26 16.81 11.21
CA SER A 153 -1.73 16.35 9.90
C SER A 153 -2.38 15.07 9.39
N SER A 154 -2.94 14.24 10.27
CA SER A 154 -3.71 13.07 9.88
C SER A 154 -4.67 12.61 10.97
N VAL A 155 -5.77 11.97 10.57
CA VAL A 155 -6.80 11.42 11.47
C VAL A 155 -7.26 10.07 10.93
N PHE A 156 -7.32 9.06 11.82
CA PHE A 156 -7.87 7.74 11.51
C PHE A 156 -8.87 7.35 12.58
N THR A 157 -9.92 6.67 12.16
CA THR A 157 -10.77 5.93 13.10
C THR A 157 -10.29 4.48 13.14
N ALA A 158 -9.89 4.00 14.34
CA ALA A 158 -9.36 2.66 14.50
C ALA A 158 -10.49 1.65 14.79
N GLU A 159 -10.99 1.64 16.00
CA GLU A 159 -12.07 0.72 16.40
C GLU A 159 -13.35 1.52 16.62
N ARG A 160 -14.46 0.94 16.18
CA ARG A 160 -15.80 1.49 16.36
C ARG A 160 -16.64 0.51 17.15
N HIS A 161 -17.14 0.97 18.29
CA HIS A 161 -18.15 0.28 19.09
C HIS A 161 -19.50 1.00 18.96
N GLU A 162 -20.55 0.44 19.54
CA GLU A 162 -21.89 1.02 19.48
C GLU A 162 -21.89 2.46 20.03
N ASP A 163 -21.31 2.66 21.20
CA ASP A 163 -21.31 3.95 21.92
C ASP A 163 -20.02 4.74 21.80
N SER A 164 -18.96 4.17 21.24
CA SER A 164 -17.64 4.81 21.20
C SER A 164 -16.87 4.54 19.92
N ILE A 165 -15.96 5.47 19.61
CA ILE A 165 -15.05 5.35 18.47
C ILE A 165 -13.63 5.74 18.92
N ALA A 166 -12.67 4.85 18.65
CA ALA A 166 -11.26 5.16 18.87
C ALA A 166 -10.72 5.97 17.68
N VAL A 167 -10.16 7.14 17.98
CA VAL A 167 -9.58 8.05 17.01
C VAL A 167 -8.09 8.15 17.24
N VAL A 168 -7.31 7.98 16.21
CA VAL A 168 -5.86 8.15 16.20
C VAL A 168 -5.52 9.35 15.35
N MET A 169 -4.75 10.28 15.89
CA MET A 169 -4.37 11.52 15.21
C MET A 169 -2.86 11.73 15.26
N ARG A 170 -2.37 12.45 14.27
CA ARG A 170 -1.05 13.07 14.30
C ARG A 170 -1.22 14.58 14.39
N VAL A 171 -0.63 15.16 15.42
CA VAL A 171 -0.71 16.59 15.70
C VAL A 171 0.69 17.19 15.61
N GLU A 172 0.81 18.30 14.91
CA GLU A 172 2.07 19.04 14.73
C GLU A 172 2.43 19.78 16.01
N THR A 173 3.05 19.06 16.92
CA THR A 173 3.55 19.58 18.20
C THR A 173 4.86 18.90 18.57
N ALA A 174 5.73 19.62 19.29
CA ALA A 174 6.94 19.05 19.87
C ALA A 174 6.68 18.32 21.20
N ASN A 175 5.56 18.64 21.88
CA ASN A 175 5.22 18.11 23.19
C ASN A 175 3.83 17.46 23.21
N GLY A 176 3.76 16.20 22.78
CA GLY A 176 2.51 15.44 22.76
C GLY A 176 1.95 15.13 24.16
N HIS A 177 2.79 15.07 25.19
CA HIS A 177 2.33 14.85 26.58
C HIS A 177 1.60 16.07 27.13
N GLU A 178 2.08 17.28 26.86
CA GLU A 178 1.44 18.54 27.28
C GLU A 178 0.08 18.68 26.57
N LEU A 179 0.04 18.51 25.24
CA LEU A 179 -1.21 18.53 24.50
C LEU A 179 -2.21 17.49 25.04
N ALA A 180 -1.75 16.27 25.35
CA ALA A 180 -2.61 15.25 25.93
C ALA A 180 -3.16 15.63 27.32
N ALA A 181 -2.36 16.33 28.14
CA ALA A 181 -2.81 16.85 29.45
C ALA A 181 -3.87 17.94 29.26
N ASP A 182 -3.66 18.87 28.33
CA ASP A 182 -4.62 19.94 28.02
C ASP A 182 -5.95 19.38 27.50
N LEU A 183 -5.90 18.38 26.63
CA LEU A 183 -7.11 17.72 26.13
C LEU A 183 -7.85 16.95 27.24
N ARG A 184 -7.14 16.30 28.18
CA ARG A 184 -7.77 15.67 29.35
C ARG A 184 -8.41 16.69 30.27
N ALA A 185 -7.81 17.86 30.42
CA ALA A 185 -8.40 18.97 31.19
C ALA A 185 -9.69 19.51 30.55
N LEU A 186 -9.91 19.25 29.26
CA LEU A 186 -11.13 19.53 28.53
C LEU A 186 -12.09 18.31 28.47
N ASP A 187 -11.93 17.34 29.37
CA ASP A 187 -12.74 16.12 29.52
C ASP A 187 -12.68 15.14 28.35
N TYR A 188 -11.63 15.21 27.47
CA TYR A 188 -11.42 14.18 26.46
C TYR A 188 -10.74 12.95 27.05
N ALA A 189 -11.26 11.76 26.71
CA ALA A 189 -10.66 10.48 27.07
C ALA A 189 -9.45 10.17 26.17
N ILE A 190 -8.28 10.70 26.52
CA ILE A 190 -7.03 10.49 25.78
C ILE A 190 -6.38 9.20 26.28
N THR A 191 -6.27 8.21 25.39
CA THR A 191 -5.70 6.88 25.65
C THR A 191 -4.21 6.80 25.34
N TRP A 192 -3.70 7.68 24.45
CA TRP A 192 -2.28 7.81 24.16
C TRP A 192 -1.89 9.28 23.93
N PRO A 193 -0.72 9.73 24.44
CA PRO A 193 0.20 9.01 25.30
C PRO A 193 -0.42 8.67 26.66
N ALA A 194 -0.03 7.49 27.20
CA ALA A 194 -0.48 7.07 28.53
C ALA A 194 0.08 8.00 29.62
N VAL A 195 -0.66 8.14 30.70
CA VAL A 195 -0.15 8.80 31.92
C VAL A 195 0.70 7.77 32.66
N HIS A 196 1.98 8.07 32.85
CA HIS A 196 2.90 7.30 33.67
C HIS A 196 3.01 7.89 35.05
#